data_9f296a1fa2238c66fb53014ef57ce5f5
#
_entry.id   9f296a1fa2238c66fb53014ef57ce5f5
#
_cell.length_a   1.000
_cell.length_b   1.000
_cell.length_c   1.000
_cell.angle_alpha   90.00
_cell.angle_beta   90.00
_cell.angle_gamma   90.00
#
_symmetry.space_group_name_H-M   'P 1'
#
loop_
_entity.id
_entity.type
_entity.pdbx_description
1 polymer ?
#
loop_
_entity_poly.entity_id
_entity_poly.type
_entity_poly.pdbx_seq_one_letter_code
_entity_poly.pdbx_strand_id
1 'polypeptide(L)'
;MIDPKIFAELQNRGIITNVGLNPEDYKDIDDLQRHGLATAIGADTEYVNIIKSMSIVEQFLAAVAKGGVVDVPADLELSEPIVIKKDVTINLNDKNLTIGTFTESNGDIIEGTSDSFVFWVKKGTLTLEGDGVVKASDADYSMAVWANGGEAVINGGTYMNGGKGCDLIYASAGGNVEINGGVFFPSYGGTESHTAQPYNALNAKDKDYKSGSSNIVVKGGRFLKFNPADNKSEGPNTSFVAEGYSTMADGEWYVVEEQRDIVVDDSVE
;
A
#
# COMPACT_ATOMS: atom_id res chain seq x y z
N MET A 1 -3.28 0.29 18.87
CA MET A 1 -4.69 -0.04 18.59
C MET A 1 -4.81 -1.55 18.58
N ILE A 2 -5.77 -2.11 19.28
CA ILE A 2 -5.98 -3.57 19.33
C ILE A 2 -6.73 -3.95 18.05
N ASP A 3 -6.30 -5.04 17.42
CA ASP A 3 -7.03 -5.60 16.27
C ASP A 3 -8.48 -5.94 16.67
N PRO A 4 -9.51 -5.53 15.88
CA PRO A 4 -10.90 -5.75 16.24
C PRO A 4 -11.28 -7.24 16.42
N LYS A 5 -10.66 -8.17 15.69
CA LYS A 5 -10.90 -9.61 15.83
C LYS A 5 -10.34 -10.13 17.14
N ILE A 6 -9.13 -9.68 17.51
CA ILE A 6 -8.53 -10.01 18.82
C ILE A 6 -9.36 -9.43 19.95
N PHE A 7 -9.83 -8.19 19.81
CA PHE A 7 -10.68 -7.54 20.80
C PHE A 7 -11.99 -8.32 21.02
N ALA A 8 -12.66 -8.71 19.92
CA ALA A 8 -13.88 -9.54 19.98
C ALA A 8 -13.64 -10.90 20.67
N GLU A 9 -12.52 -11.56 20.38
CA GLU A 9 -12.18 -12.83 21.01
C GLU A 9 -11.86 -12.67 22.49
N LEU A 10 -11.19 -11.59 22.90
CA LEU A 10 -10.99 -11.25 24.30
C LEU A 10 -12.31 -11.00 25.05
N GLN A 11 -13.29 -10.39 24.38
CA GLN A 11 -14.66 -10.25 24.92
C GLN A 11 -15.36 -11.60 25.03
N ASN A 12 -15.30 -12.45 24.00
CA ASN A 12 -15.92 -13.79 24.00
C ASN A 12 -15.37 -14.68 25.11
N ARG A 13 -14.10 -14.53 25.45
CA ARG A 13 -13.43 -15.25 26.56
C ARG A 13 -13.67 -14.61 27.93
N GLY A 14 -14.39 -13.50 28.00
CA GLY A 14 -14.69 -12.80 29.24
C GLY A 14 -13.49 -12.06 29.87
N ILE A 15 -12.42 -11.86 29.11
CA ILE A 15 -11.25 -11.08 29.53
C ILE A 15 -11.56 -9.59 29.52
N ILE A 16 -12.30 -9.14 28.50
CA ILE A 16 -12.88 -7.81 28.41
C ILE A 16 -14.36 -7.95 28.78
N THR A 17 -14.78 -7.32 29.86
CA THR A 17 -16.12 -7.51 30.43
C THR A 17 -17.13 -6.43 30.04
N ASN A 18 -16.67 -5.30 29.49
CA ASN A 18 -17.55 -4.20 29.14
C ASN A 18 -18.04 -4.30 27.69
N VAL A 19 -19.34 -4.13 27.51
CA VAL A 19 -20.00 -4.11 26.19
C VAL A 19 -19.99 -2.69 25.64
N GLY A 20 -19.76 -2.56 24.33
CA GLY A 20 -19.82 -1.26 23.64
C GLY A 20 -18.52 -0.45 23.61
N LEU A 21 -17.39 -1.08 23.96
CA LEU A 21 -16.09 -0.47 23.80
C LEU A 21 -15.66 -0.52 22.31
N ASN A 22 -15.04 0.57 21.85
CA ASN A 22 -14.47 0.62 20.53
C ASN A 22 -12.98 0.19 20.61
N PRO A 23 -12.57 -0.91 19.92
CA PRO A 23 -11.16 -1.37 19.94
C PRO A 23 -10.16 -0.29 19.47
N GLU A 24 -10.62 0.67 18.66
CA GLU A 24 -9.76 1.74 18.16
C GLU A 24 -9.31 2.74 19.24
N ASP A 25 -10.01 2.78 20.37
CA ASP A 25 -9.69 3.70 21.49
C ASP A 25 -8.50 3.20 22.34
N TYR A 26 -8.06 1.95 22.17
CA TYR A 26 -7.02 1.33 23.00
C TYR A 26 -5.83 0.89 22.17
N LYS A 27 -4.62 1.12 22.69
CA LYS A 27 -3.37 0.75 21.99
C LYS A 27 -3.12 -0.76 22.00
N ASP A 28 -3.27 -1.37 23.17
CA ASP A 28 -2.91 -2.75 23.47
C ASP A 28 -3.64 -3.24 24.74
N ILE A 29 -3.34 -4.48 25.14
CA ILE A 29 -3.95 -5.09 26.32
C ILE A 29 -3.57 -4.36 27.62
N ASP A 30 -2.35 -3.82 27.71
CA ASP A 30 -1.89 -3.07 28.90
C ASP A 30 -2.69 -1.77 29.06
N ASP A 31 -3.10 -1.17 27.95
CA ASP A 31 -3.93 0.04 27.95
C ASP A 31 -5.34 -0.27 28.45
N LEU A 32 -5.93 -1.41 28.02
CA LEU A 32 -7.19 -1.91 28.57
C LEU A 32 -7.09 -2.22 30.07
N GLN A 33 -5.98 -2.81 30.52
CA GLN A 33 -5.74 -3.10 31.94
C GLN A 33 -5.62 -1.83 32.76
N ARG A 34 -4.89 -0.84 32.27
CA ARG A 34 -4.75 0.48 32.96
C ARG A 34 -6.09 1.19 33.12
N HIS A 35 -7.03 0.97 32.19
CA HIS A 35 -8.38 1.52 32.30
C HIS A 35 -9.34 0.59 33.06
N GLY A 36 -8.87 -0.51 33.61
CA GLY A 36 -9.68 -1.46 34.38
C GLY A 36 -10.68 -2.24 33.54
N LEU A 37 -10.46 -2.32 32.24
CA LEU A 37 -11.38 -2.93 31.26
C LEU A 37 -11.01 -4.38 30.93
N ALA A 38 -9.81 -4.82 31.30
CA ALA A 38 -9.37 -6.20 31.20
C ALA A 38 -8.90 -6.72 32.56
N THR A 39 -9.11 -8.00 32.82
CA THR A 39 -8.67 -8.64 34.06
C THR A 39 -7.13 -8.73 34.08
N ALA A 40 -6.50 -8.29 35.17
CA ALA A 40 -5.05 -8.20 35.27
C ALA A 40 -4.33 -9.56 35.29
N ILE A 41 -5.00 -10.63 35.70
CA ILE A 41 -4.37 -11.95 35.86
C ILE A 41 -4.65 -12.82 34.63
N GLY A 42 -3.59 -13.16 33.90
CA GLY A 42 -3.66 -14.08 32.75
C GLY A 42 -3.99 -13.43 31.41
N ALA A 43 -4.32 -12.13 31.35
CA ALA A 43 -4.68 -11.44 30.11
C ALA A 43 -3.55 -11.51 29.06
N ASP A 44 -2.30 -11.31 29.47
CA ASP A 44 -1.13 -11.42 28.59
C ASP A 44 -0.96 -12.84 28.03
N THR A 45 -1.15 -13.86 28.89
CA THR A 45 -1.07 -15.27 28.48
C THR A 45 -2.17 -15.61 27.49
N GLU A 46 -3.41 -15.17 27.75
CA GLU A 46 -4.54 -15.39 26.85
C GLU A 46 -4.40 -14.63 25.54
N TYR A 47 -3.90 -13.40 25.57
CA TYR A 47 -3.57 -12.64 24.37
C TYR A 47 -2.57 -13.39 23.49
N VAL A 48 -1.49 -13.91 24.10
CA VAL A 48 -0.47 -14.73 23.39
C VAL A 48 -1.09 -16.01 22.83
N ASN A 49 -1.99 -16.69 23.57
CA ASN A 49 -2.66 -17.89 23.11
C ASN A 49 -3.62 -17.61 21.95
N ILE A 50 -4.34 -16.49 21.99
CA ILE A 50 -5.20 -16.06 20.88
C ILE A 50 -4.34 -15.85 19.64
N ILE A 51 -3.26 -15.05 19.71
CA ILE A 51 -2.34 -14.82 18.60
C ILE A 51 -1.82 -16.14 18.02
N LYS A 52 -1.42 -17.09 18.86
CA LYS A 52 -0.93 -18.40 18.40
C LYS A 52 -2.01 -19.26 17.72
N SER A 53 -3.29 -19.03 18.03
CA SER A 53 -4.42 -19.74 17.41
C SER A 53 -4.88 -19.11 16.08
N MET A 54 -4.43 -17.90 15.78
CA MET A 54 -4.78 -17.20 14.54
C MET A 54 -4.03 -17.82 13.35
N SER A 55 -4.62 -17.71 12.19
CA SER A 55 -3.91 -17.99 10.93
C SER A 55 -2.71 -17.06 10.75
N ILE A 56 -1.76 -17.47 9.92
CA ILE A 56 -0.58 -16.65 9.61
C ILE A 56 -0.96 -15.28 9.02
N VAL A 57 -2.03 -15.23 8.22
CA VAL A 57 -2.58 -13.96 7.67
C VAL A 57 -3.10 -13.08 8.80
N GLU A 58 -3.90 -13.62 9.70
CA GLU A 58 -4.44 -12.85 10.84
C GLU A 58 -3.33 -12.34 11.76
N GLN A 59 -2.31 -13.16 12.04
CA GLN A 59 -1.14 -12.73 12.82
C GLN A 59 -0.40 -11.58 12.14
N PHE A 60 -0.21 -11.65 10.82
CA PHE A 60 0.42 -10.60 10.04
C PHE A 60 -0.41 -9.31 10.08
N LEU A 61 -1.73 -9.40 9.82
CA LEU A 61 -2.62 -8.24 9.87
C LEU A 61 -2.66 -7.58 11.25
N ALA A 62 -2.66 -8.38 12.32
CA ALA A 62 -2.59 -7.87 13.69
C ALA A 62 -1.26 -7.14 13.98
N ALA A 63 -0.14 -7.65 13.46
CA ALA A 63 1.17 -6.99 13.57
C ALA A 63 1.17 -5.66 12.80
N VAL A 64 0.62 -5.63 11.59
CA VAL A 64 0.48 -4.40 10.79
C VAL A 64 -0.38 -3.37 11.50
N ALA A 65 -1.52 -3.78 12.06
CA ALA A 65 -2.40 -2.89 12.82
C ALA A 65 -1.73 -2.29 14.07
N LYS A 66 -0.79 -3.01 14.68
CA LYS A 66 0.03 -2.52 15.79
C LYS A 66 1.01 -1.43 15.34
N GLY A 67 1.51 -1.49 14.10
CA GLY A 67 2.52 -0.59 13.56
C GLY A 67 3.96 -0.98 13.92
N GLY A 68 4.92 -0.15 13.53
CA GLY A 68 6.35 -0.44 13.68
C GLY A 68 6.90 -1.20 12.47
N VAL A 69 7.90 -2.06 12.67
CA VAL A 69 8.50 -2.86 11.59
C VAL A 69 7.92 -4.26 11.60
N VAL A 70 7.43 -4.72 10.46
CA VAL A 70 6.75 -6.01 10.30
C VAL A 70 7.32 -6.72 9.08
N ASP A 71 7.80 -7.95 9.26
CA ASP A 71 8.20 -8.81 8.15
C ASP A 71 7.00 -9.60 7.61
N VAL A 72 6.90 -9.74 6.29
CA VAL A 72 5.95 -10.67 5.68
C VAL A 72 6.44 -12.09 5.97
N PRO A 73 5.66 -12.90 6.70
CA PRO A 73 6.16 -14.17 7.25
C PRO A 73 6.20 -15.32 6.23
N ALA A 74 5.38 -15.26 5.20
CA ALA A 74 5.25 -16.27 4.15
C ALA A 74 4.54 -15.65 2.93
N ASP A 75 4.39 -16.41 1.85
CA ASP A 75 3.45 -16.04 0.80
C ASP A 75 2.03 -16.03 1.36
N LEU A 76 1.32 -14.92 1.19
CA LEU A 76 -0.01 -14.71 1.74
C LEU A 76 -1.03 -14.44 0.63
N GLU A 77 -2.15 -15.14 0.70
CA GLU A 77 -3.34 -14.86 -0.08
C GLU A 77 -4.36 -14.16 0.83
N LEU A 78 -4.66 -12.92 0.48
CA LEU A 78 -5.52 -12.03 1.26
C LEU A 78 -6.96 -12.10 0.75
N SER A 79 -7.92 -12.08 1.66
CA SER A 79 -9.35 -11.96 1.35
C SER A 79 -9.89 -10.54 1.47
N GLU A 80 -9.13 -9.67 2.10
CA GLU A 80 -9.46 -8.25 2.33
C GLU A 80 -8.19 -7.39 2.26
N PRO A 81 -8.28 -6.10 1.96
CA PRO A 81 -7.13 -5.21 1.90
C PRO A 81 -6.41 -5.08 3.23
N ILE A 82 -5.10 -4.86 3.17
CA ILE A 82 -4.31 -4.44 4.31
C ILE A 82 -4.56 -2.94 4.55
N VAL A 83 -5.39 -2.63 5.54
CA VAL A 83 -5.77 -1.25 5.86
C VAL A 83 -4.74 -0.62 6.80
N ILE A 84 -4.08 0.44 6.33
CA ILE A 84 -3.09 1.18 7.12
C ILE A 84 -3.76 2.42 7.73
N LYS A 85 -3.67 2.52 9.06
CA LYS A 85 -4.22 3.65 9.84
C LYS A 85 -3.18 4.35 10.71
N LYS A 86 -1.92 3.89 10.69
CA LYS A 86 -0.78 4.45 11.41
C LYS A 86 0.53 4.05 10.73
N ASP A 87 1.63 4.63 11.17
CA ASP A 87 2.94 4.36 10.61
C ASP A 87 3.34 2.90 10.79
N VAL A 88 3.72 2.27 9.67
CA VAL A 88 4.21 0.91 9.62
C VAL A 88 5.22 0.76 8.49
N THR A 89 6.32 0.08 8.78
CA THR A 89 7.26 -0.40 7.78
C THR A 89 7.02 -1.89 7.56
N ILE A 90 6.73 -2.28 6.34
CA ILE A 90 6.56 -3.69 5.95
C ILE A 90 7.75 -4.11 5.10
N ASN A 91 8.53 -5.04 5.60
CA ASN A 91 9.55 -5.71 4.82
C ASN A 91 8.91 -6.88 4.08
N LEU A 92 8.94 -6.85 2.75
CA LEU A 92 8.36 -7.89 1.90
C LEU A 92 9.06 -9.24 2.03
N ASN A 93 10.35 -9.24 2.40
CA ASN A 93 11.09 -10.45 2.82
C ASN A 93 11.06 -11.58 1.77
N ASP A 94 11.17 -11.24 0.48
CA ASP A 94 11.08 -12.15 -0.67
C ASP A 94 9.76 -12.94 -0.74
N LYS A 95 8.66 -12.41 -0.19
CA LYS A 95 7.35 -13.08 -0.16
C LYS A 95 6.35 -12.41 -1.09
N ASN A 96 5.31 -13.19 -1.41
CA ASN A 96 4.20 -12.73 -2.24
C ASN A 96 3.00 -12.35 -1.37
N LEU A 97 2.50 -11.14 -1.57
CA LEU A 97 1.21 -10.68 -1.09
C LEU A 97 0.25 -10.61 -2.27
N THR A 98 -0.73 -11.49 -2.30
CA THR A 98 -1.75 -11.54 -3.35
C THR A 98 -3.13 -11.30 -2.74
N ILE A 99 -4.04 -10.70 -3.50
CA ILE A 99 -5.42 -10.49 -3.08
C ILE A 99 -6.38 -10.89 -4.18
N GLY A 100 -7.51 -11.48 -3.78
CA GLY A 100 -8.65 -11.74 -4.66
C GLY A 100 -9.45 -10.47 -4.96
N THR A 101 -10.65 -10.64 -5.54
CA THR A 101 -11.61 -9.57 -5.77
C THR A 101 -12.59 -9.47 -4.61
N PHE A 102 -13.01 -8.25 -4.31
CA PHE A 102 -14.05 -7.93 -3.33
C PHE A 102 -14.88 -6.76 -3.84
N THR A 103 -15.87 -6.32 -3.08
CA THR A 103 -16.65 -5.12 -3.37
C THR A 103 -16.54 -4.17 -2.18
N GLU A 104 -16.14 -2.93 -2.46
CA GLU A 104 -15.99 -1.88 -1.44
C GLU A 104 -16.71 -0.61 -1.91
N SER A 105 -17.21 0.16 -0.97
CA SER A 105 -17.79 1.48 -1.23
C SER A 105 -17.23 2.49 -0.24
N ASN A 106 -16.44 3.41 -0.73
CA ASN A 106 -15.76 4.42 0.10
C ASN A 106 -15.87 5.85 -0.46
N GLY A 107 -16.69 6.04 -1.49
CA GLY A 107 -16.90 7.35 -2.13
C GLY A 107 -15.86 7.72 -3.21
N ASP A 108 -14.76 7.00 -3.33
CA ASP A 108 -13.75 7.22 -4.37
C ASP A 108 -13.90 6.24 -5.54
N ILE A 109 -14.45 5.06 -5.30
CA ILE A 109 -14.76 4.03 -6.29
C ILE A 109 -16.27 3.86 -6.46
N ILE A 110 -16.69 3.31 -7.58
CA ILE A 110 -18.11 3.12 -7.90
C ILE A 110 -18.65 1.95 -7.09
N GLU A 111 -19.70 2.18 -6.31
CA GLU A 111 -20.37 1.12 -5.54
C GLU A 111 -20.87 0.00 -6.44
N GLY A 112 -20.64 -1.24 -6.01
CA GLY A 112 -21.08 -2.44 -6.71
C GLY A 112 -20.15 -2.91 -7.84
N THR A 113 -19.04 -2.21 -8.09
CA THR A 113 -17.96 -2.69 -8.95
C THR A 113 -17.06 -3.68 -8.22
N SER A 114 -16.31 -4.47 -8.96
CA SER A 114 -15.31 -5.35 -8.38
C SER A 114 -14.02 -4.60 -8.12
N ASP A 115 -13.42 -4.83 -6.95
CA ASP A 115 -12.21 -4.19 -6.49
C ASP A 115 -11.14 -5.24 -6.19
N SER A 116 -9.87 -4.86 -6.33
CA SER A 116 -8.73 -5.66 -5.89
C SER A 116 -7.57 -4.72 -5.58
N PHE A 117 -7.38 -4.38 -4.31
CA PHE A 117 -6.21 -3.60 -3.90
C PHE A 117 -5.58 -4.18 -2.65
N VAL A 118 -4.23 -4.28 -2.63
CA VAL A 118 -3.50 -4.95 -1.55
C VAL A 118 -3.36 -4.02 -0.35
N PHE A 119 -2.83 -2.82 -0.56
CA PHE A 119 -2.64 -1.83 0.49
C PHE A 119 -3.60 -0.66 0.34
N TRP A 120 -4.34 -0.38 1.39
CA TRP A 120 -5.22 0.78 1.49
C TRP A 120 -4.75 1.70 2.63
N VAL A 121 -4.03 2.76 2.27
CA VAL A 121 -3.41 3.67 3.24
C VAL A 121 -4.34 4.83 3.54
N LYS A 122 -5.10 4.71 4.62
CA LYS A 122 -6.12 5.71 5.03
C LYS A 122 -5.55 6.79 5.94
N LYS A 123 -4.45 6.50 6.65
CA LYS A 123 -3.81 7.43 7.58
C LYS A 123 -2.43 6.91 7.97
N GLY A 124 -1.53 7.83 8.32
CA GLY A 124 -0.13 7.50 8.65
C GLY A 124 0.66 7.14 7.41
N THR A 125 1.82 6.56 7.60
CA THR A 125 2.78 6.23 6.55
C THR A 125 2.99 4.73 6.44
N LEU A 126 2.71 4.17 5.27
CA LEU A 126 3.17 2.82 4.87
C LEU A 126 4.55 2.94 4.23
N THR A 127 5.55 2.26 4.77
CA THR A 127 6.84 2.09 4.10
C THR A 127 6.99 0.64 3.65
N LEU A 128 7.27 0.42 2.37
CA LEU A 128 7.48 -0.90 1.78
C LEU A 128 8.97 -1.08 1.47
N GLU A 129 9.56 -2.13 2.04
CA GLU A 129 10.99 -2.42 1.98
C GLU A 129 11.25 -3.83 1.43
N GLY A 130 12.46 -4.03 0.90
CA GLY A 130 12.95 -5.34 0.47
C GLY A 130 12.33 -5.84 -0.82
N ASP A 131 12.72 -7.05 -1.19
CA ASP A 131 12.22 -7.75 -2.36
C ASP A 131 10.97 -8.58 -2.01
N GLY A 132 10.10 -8.79 -2.98
CA GLY A 132 8.85 -9.54 -2.85
C GLY A 132 7.83 -9.04 -3.86
N VAL A 133 6.67 -9.69 -3.92
CA VAL A 133 5.63 -9.36 -4.90
C VAL A 133 4.35 -8.90 -4.21
N VAL A 134 3.84 -7.76 -4.63
CA VAL A 134 2.54 -7.23 -4.25
C VAL A 134 1.63 -7.26 -5.48
N LYS A 135 0.62 -8.15 -5.46
CA LYS A 135 -0.21 -8.41 -6.64
C LYS A 135 -1.69 -8.32 -6.34
N ALA A 136 -2.37 -7.41 -7.04
CA ALA A 136 -3.83 -7.36 -7.14
C ALA A 136 -4.35 -8.25 -8.27
N SER A 137 -5.59 -8.73 -8.13
CA SER A 137 -6.27 -9.54 -9.13
C SER A 137 -6.87 -8.69 -10.26
N ASP A 138 -7.46 -9.37 -11.24
CA ASP A 138 -8.27 -8.75 -12.28
C ASP A 138 -9.62 -8.28 -11.69
N ALA A 139 -9.83 -6.98 -11.68
CA ALA A 139 -11.01 -6.33 -11.14
C ALA A 139 -11.30 -5.04 -11.93
N ASP A 140 -12.45 -4.43 -11.71
CA ASP A 140 -12.77 -3.12 -12.31
C ASP A 140 -11.84 -2.03 -11.79
N TYR A 141 -11.49 -2.11 -10.50
CA TYR A 141 -10.44 -1.31 -9.87
C TYR A 141 -9.38 -2.23 -9.27
N SER A 142 -8.18 -2.25 -9.86
CA SER A 142 -7.11 -3.15 -9.47
C SER A 142 -5.84 -2.36 -9.19
N MET A 143 -5.43 -2.30 -7.91
CA MET A 143 -4.31 -1.50 -7.42
C MET A 143 -3.42 -2.32 -6.48
N ALA A 144 -2.10 -2.20 -6.61
CA ALA A 144 -1.20 -2.76 -5.60
C ALA A 144 -1.19 -1.88 -4.34
N VAL A 145 -1.14 -0.56 -4.51
CA VAL A 145 -1.13 0.42 -3.41
C VAL A 145 -2.09 1.56 -3.70
N TRP A 146 -2.96 1.84 -2.76
CA TRP A 146 -3.85 2.99 -2.77
C TRP A 146 -3.58 3.89 -1.56
N ALA A 147 -2.96 5.04 -1.79
CA ALA A 147 -2.80 6.09 -0.79
C ALA A 147 -4.06 6.97 -0.76
N ASN A 148 -4.95 6.71 0.20
CA ASN A 148 -6.26 7.36 0.35
C ASN A 148 -6.30 8.14 1.66
N GLY A 149 -5.64 9.28 1.68
CA GLY A 149 -5.53 10.14 2.86
C GLY A 149 -4.31 9.86 3.76
N GLY A 150 -3.59 8.78 3.54
CA GLY A 150 -2.30 8.49 4.17
C GLY A 150 -1.16 8.55 3.16
N GLU A 151 0.06 8.25 3.58
CA GLU A 151 1.26 8.29 2.76
C GLU A 151 1.80 6.89 2.49
N ALA A 152 2.35 6.67 1.30
CA ALA A 152 3.09 5.45 0.97
C ALA A 152 4.49 5.78 0.49
N VAL A 153 5.50 5.08 1.03
CA VAL A 153 6.89 5.14 0.61
C VAL A 153 7.30 3.77 0.10
N ILE A 154 7.72 3.69 -1.15
CA ILE A 154 8.07 2.44 -1.83
C ILE A 154 9.57 2.44 -2.10
N ASN A 155 10.32 1.61 -1.35
CA ASN A 155 11.78 1.52 -1.47
C ASN A 155 12.23 0.27 -2.25
N GLY A 156 11.36 -0.70 -2.46
CA GLY A 156 11.67 -1.95 -3.18
C GLY A 156 10.42 -2.73 -3.54
N GLY A 157 10.58 -3.98 -3.95
CA GLY A 157 9.51 -4.89 -4.28
C GLY A 157 9.06 -4.85 -5.74
N THR A 158 8.20 -5.78 -6.10
CA THR A 158 7.59 -5.91 -7.43
C THR A 158 6.07 -5.74 -7.31
N TYR A 159 5.52 -4.86 -8.10
CA TYR A 159 4.11 -4.47 -8.04
C TYR A 159 3.39 -4.85 -9.32
N MET A 160 2.25 -5.52 -9.17
CA MET A 160 1.44 -6.02 -10.29
C MET A 160 -0.05 -5.81 -10.02
N ASN A 161 -0.83 -5.56 -11.06
CA ASN A 161 -2.29 -5.58 -11.00
C ASN A 161 -2.89 -6.44 -12.12
N GLY A 162 -4.20 -6.70 -12.04
CA GLY A 162 -4.91 -7.55 -12.98
C GLY A 162 -5.21 -6.87 -14.31
N GLY A 163 -5.75 -7.64 -15.25
CA GLY A 163 -5.92 -7.25 -16.65
C GLY A 163 -6.93 -6.14 -16.90
N LYS A 164 -7.91 -5.91 -16.01
CA LYS A 164 -8.88 -4.80 -16.13
C LYS A 164 -8.45 -3.54 -15.41
N GLY A 165 -7.66 -3.70 -14.35
CA GLY A 165 -7.18 -2.58 -13.55
C GLY A 165 -6.28 -1.65 -14.34
N CYS A 166 -6.40 -0.38 -14.12
CA CYS A 166 -5.60 0.64 -14.79
C CYS A 166 -4.61 1.32 -13.86
N ASP A 167 -4.92 1.44 -12.60
CA ASP A 167 -4.10 2.18 -11.63
C ASP A 167 -3.30 1.21 -10.77
N LEU A 168 -2.00 1.04 -11.05
CA LEU A 168 -1.17 0.15 -10.24
C LEU A 168 -0.85 0.78 -8.87
N ILE A 169 -0.53 2.07 -8.88
CA ILE A 169 -0.32 2.91 -7.70
C ILE A 169 -1.23 4.12 -7.81
N TYR A 170 -2.09 4.32 -6.82
CA TYR A 170 -3.10 5.39 -6.84
C TYR A 170 -3.03 6.28 -5.60
N ALA A 171 -3.18 7.59 -5.81
CA ALA A 171 -3.22 8.58 -4.73
C ALA A 171 -4.51 9.40 -4.78
N SER A 172 -5.20 9.55 -3.64
CA SER A 172 -6.44 10.33 -3.53
C SER A 172 -6.69 10.83 -2.11
N ALA A 173 -7.67 11.71 -1.94
CA ALA A 173 -8.15 12.19 -0.66
C ALA A 173 -7.05 12.77 0.27
N GLY A 174 -6.04 13.42 -0.30
CA GLY A 174 -4.88 13.95 0.43
C GLY A 174 -3.75 12.94 0.63
N GLY A 175 -3.87 11.74 0.08
CA GLY A 175 -2.80 10.73 0.11
C GLY A 175 -1.68 11.06 -0.86
N ASN A 176 -0.44 10.69 -0.50
CA ASN A 176 0.75 10.90 -1.31
C ASN A 176 1.58 9.62 -1.42
N VAL A 177 2.32 9.49 -2.52
CA VAL A 177 3.21 8.35 -2.73
C VAL A 177 4.61 8.83 -3.11
N GLU A 178 5.63 8.30 -2.46
CA GLU A 178 7.02 8.44 -2.85
C GLU A 178 7.55 7.07 -3.32
N ILE A 179 8.16 7.03 -4.50
CA ILE A 179 8.75 5.82 -5.09
C ILE A 179 10.25 6.04 -5.20
N ASN A 180 11.02 5.33 -4.37
CA ASN A 180 12.48 5.36 -4.35
C ASN A 180 13.10 4.16 -5.07
N GLY A 181 12.31 3.11 -5.33
CA GLY A 181 12.75 1.87 -5.98
C GLY A 181 11.57 0.97 -6.32
N GLY A 182 11.89 -0.26 -6.76
CA GLY A 182 10.92 -1.27 -7.09
C GLY A 182 10.72 -1.49 -8.59
N VAL A 183 9.95 -2.52 -8.93
CA VAL A 183 9.65 -2.95 -10.29
C VAL A 183 8.14 -2.95 -10.51
N PHE A 184 7.68 -2.26 -11.53
CA PHE A 184 6.26 -2.00 -11.75
C PHE A 184 5.78 -2.62 -13.06
N PHE A 185 4.83 -3.56 -12.95
CA PHE A 185 4.18 -4.25 -14.07
C PHE A 185 2.70 -3.84 -14.14
N PRO A 186 2.38 -2.67 -14.71
CA PRO A 186 0.99 -2.26 -14.86
C PRO A 186 0.28 -3.16 -15.87
N SER A 187 -0.99 -3.45 -15.62
CA SER A 187 -1.80 -4.25 -16.53
C SER A 187 -2.15 -3.48 -17.82
N TYR A 188 -2.38 -4.24 -18.87
CA TYR A 188 -2.79 -3.70 -20.18
C TYR A 188 -4.25 -3.95 -20.51
N GLY A 189 -4.93 -4.79 -19.75
CA GLY A 189 -6.33 -5.09 -20.00
C GLY A 189 -7.20 -4.02 -19.39
N GLY A 190 -7.83 -3.24 -20.17
CA GLY A 190 -8.70 -2.20 -19.66
C GLY A 190 -9.94 -2.03 -20.51
N THR A 191 -10.64 -0.99 -20.22
CA THR A 191 -11.70 -0.44 -21.06
C THR A 191 -11.14 0.01 -22.40
N GLU A 192 -11.99 0.24 -23.40
CA GLU A 192 -11.57 0.67 -24.74
C GLU A 192 -10.63 1.90 -24.72
N SER A 193 -10.71 2.74 -23.71
CA SER A 193 -9.85 3.90 -23.53
C SER A 193 -8.41 3.58 -23.10
N HIS A 194 -8.12 2.34 -22.65
CA HIS A 194 -6.83 1.92 -22.11
C HIS A 194 -6.17 0.81 -22.94
N THR A 195 -6.69 0.51 -24.11
CA THR A 195 -6.40 -0.70 -24.89
C THR A 195 -4.97 -0.86 -25.39
N ALA A 196 -4.15 0.15 -25.35
CA ALA A 196 -2.82 0.08 -25.97
C ALA A 196 -1.66 0.48 -25.06
N GLN A 197 -1.92 1.02 -23.89
CA GLN A 197 -0.86 1.57 -23.01
C GLN A 197 -1.24 1.46 -21.54
N PRO A 198 -0.29 1.27 -20.63
CA PRO A 198 -0.50 1.33 -19.17
C PRO A 198 -0.73 2.79 -18.75
N TYR A 199 -1.84 3.36 -19.15
CA TYR A 199 -2.13 4.79 -19.01
C TYR A 199 -1.99 5.29 -17.60
N ASN A 200 -2.43 4.49 -16.64
CA ASN A 200 -2.57 4.89 -15.26
C ASN A 200 -1.76 3.99 -14.33
N ALA A 201 -0.58 3.56 -14.77
CA ALA A 201 0.32 2.83 -13.88
C ALA A 201 0.57 3.58 -12.58
N LEU A 202 0.77 4.90 -12.70
CA LEU A 202 0.76 5.86 -11.60
C LEU A 202 -0.35 6.86 -11.89
N ASN A 203 -1.28 7.04 -10.95
CA ASN A 203 -2.39 7.97 -11.12
C ASN A 203 -2.72 8.67 -9.79
N ALA A 204 -3.01 9.95 -9.84
CA ALA A 204 -3.56 10.70 -8.73
C ALA A 204 -4.95 11.21 -9.10
N LYS A 205 -5.90 11.20 -8.17
CA LYS A 205 -7.25 11.68 -8.44
C LYS A 205 -7.22 13.11 -8.95
N ASP A 206 -7.70 13.35 -10.16
CA ASP A 206 -7.64 14.61 -10.91
C ASP A 206 -7.85 15.88 -10.04
N LYS A 207 -8.92 15.87 -9.23
CA LYS A 207 -9.27 17.00 -8.37
C LYS A 207 -8.20 17.26 -7.33
N ASP A 208 -7.67 16.19 -6.73
CA ASP A 208 -6.72 16.25 -5.64
C ASP A 208 -5.32 16.62 -6.17
N TYR A 209 -4.94 16.07 -7.33
CA TYR A 209 -3.72 16.44 -8.03
C TYR A 209 -3.72 17.92 -8.45
N LYS A 210 -4.79 18.40 -9.08
CA LYS A 210 -4.94 19.80 -9.50
C LYS A 210 -4.94 20.79 -8.33
N SER A 211 -5.41 20.37 -7.15
CA SER A 211 -5.34 21.18 -5.93
C SER A 211 -4.01 21.06 -5.18
N GLY A 212 -3.14 20.13 -5.57
CA GLY A 212 -1.90 19.81 -4.88
C GLY A 212 -2.08 19.05 -3.56
N SER A 213 -3.30 18.52 -3.29
CA SER A 213 -3.55 17.77 -2.07
C SER A 213 -3.09 16.32 -2.15
N SER A 214 -3.06 15.72 -3.34
CA SER A 214 -2.49 14.39 -3.59
C SER A 214 -1.45 14.44 -4.69
N ASN A 215 -0.36 13.69 -4.53
CA ASN A 215 0.71 13.61 -5.51
C ASN A 215 1.44 12.26 -5.46
N ILE A 216 2.18 11.98 -6.53
CA ILE A 216 3.13 10.87 -6.64
C ILE A 216 4.48 11.46 -7.02
N VAL A 217 5.54 11.06 -6.33
CA VAL A 217 6.91 11.51 -6.58
C VAL A 217 7.80 10.30 -6.83
N VAL A 218 8.48 10.26 -7.97
CA VAL A 218 9.33 9.13 -8.39
C VAL A 218 10.79 9.56 -8.39
N LYS A 219 11.60 8.87 -7.58
CA LYS A 219 13.05 9.04 -7.45
C LYS A 219 13.83 7.80 -7.88
N GLY A 220 13.11 6.69 -8.20
CA GLY A 220 13.75 5.45 -8.62
C GLY A 220 12.72 4.44 -9.13
N GLY A 221 13.21 3.26 -9.53
CA GLY A 221 12.36 2.16 -9.96
C GLY A 221 12.37 1.92 -11.47
N ARG A 222 11.80 0.78 -11.85
CA ARG A 222 11.67 0.34 -13.25
C ARG A 222 10.19 0.11 -13.60
N PHE A 223 9.74 0.69 -14.68
CA PHE A 223 8.34 0.69 -15.10
C PHE A 223 8.22 0.05 -16.49
N LEU A 224 7.47 -1.06 -16.59
CA LEU A 224 7.24 -1.72 -17.87
C LEU A 224 6.29 -0.89 -18.72
N LYS A 225 6.76 -0.45 -19.89
CA LYS A 225 6.00 0.31 -20.92
C LYS A 225 5.28 1.58 -20.40
N PHE A 226 5.68 2.10 -19.26
CA PHE A 226 5.14 3.33 -18.67
C PHE A 226 6.28 4.29 -18.35
N ASN A 227 6.21 5.50 -18.90
CA ASN A 227 7.18 6.56 -18.64
C ASN A 227 6.65 7.51 -17.55
N PRO A 228 7.16 7.48 -16.31
CA PRO A 228 6.70 8.38 -15.26
C PRO A 228 7.02 9.86 -15.52
N ALA A 229 7.93 10.18 -16.47
CA ALA A 229 8.22 11.56 -16.89
C ALA A 229 7.25 12.08 -17.96
N ASP A 230 6.40 11.22 -18.54
CA ASP A 230 5.34 11.58 -19.48
C ASP A 230 4.04 10.89 -19.06
N ASN A 231 3.50 11.35 -17.95
CA ASN A 231 2.33 10.77 -17.33
C ASN A 231 1.04 11.33 -17.95
N LYS A 232 0.44 10.57 -18.86
CA LYS A 232 -0.74 11.01 -19.59
C LYS A 232 -2.03 11.02 -18.77
N SER A 233 -2.07 10.33 -17.61
CA SER A 233 -3.25 10.33 -16.74
C SER A 233 -3.55 11.73 -16.18
N GLU A 234 -2.51 12.51 -15.93
CA GLU A 234 -2.64 13.88 -15.39
C GLU A 234 -2.65 14.96 -16.48
N GLY A 235 -2.62 14.55 -17.72
CA GLY A 235 -2.63 15.46 -18.88
C GLY A 235 -1.28 15.54 -19.63
N PRO A 236 -1.22 16.30 -20.71
CA PRO A 236 -0.02 16.40 -21.51
C PRO A 236 1.10 17.14 -20.76
N ASN A 237 2.32 16.68 -20.94
CA ASN A 237 3.55 17.25 -20.32
C ASN A 237 3.56 17.23 -18.79
N THR A 238 2.89 16.27 -18.17
CA THR A 238 2.97 16.07 -16.73
C THR A 238 4.02 15.00 -16.41
N SER A 239 4.76 15.21 -15.33
CA SER A 239 5.80 14.30 -14.84
C SER A 239 5.63 14.05 -13.35
N PHE A 240 5.76 12.79 -12.95
CA PHE A 240 5.89 12.42 -11.54
C PHE A 240 7.35 12.29 -11.09
N VAL A 241 8.31 12.40 -12.03
CA VAL A 241 9.74 12.28 -11.71
C VAL A 241 10.19 13.50 -10.92
N ALA A 242 10.89 13.27 -9.82
CA ALA A 242 11.42 14.31 -8.95
C ALA A 242 12.48 15.17 -9.64
N GLU A 243 12.63 16.39 -9.16
CA GLU A 243 13.76 17.26 -9.55
C GLU A 243 15.09 16.56 -9.22
N GLY A 244 16.07 16.64 -10.11
CA GLY A 244 17.36 15.95 -9.99
C GLY A 244 17.33 14.48 -10.45
N TYR A 245 16.20 13.98 -10.95
CA TYR A 245 16.05 12.64 -11.50
C TYR A 245 15.63 12.69 -12.97
N SER A 246 15.85 11.60 -13.68
CA SER A 246 15.44 11.46 -15.08
C SER A 246 15.03 10.03 -15.39
N THR A 247 14.26 9.87 -16.47
CA THR A 247 13.92 8.55 -17.02
C THR A 247 14.84 8.19 -18.16
N MET A 248 15.27 6.92 -18.18
CA MET A 248 16.04 6.30 -19.24
C MET A 248 15.25 5.14 -19.82
N ALA A 249 15.12 5.08 -21.15
CA ALA A 249 14.49 3.92 -21.81
C ALA A 249 15.51 2.77 -21.92
N ASP A 250 15.07 1.58 -21.49
CA ASP A 250 15.83 0.32 -21.58
C ASP A 250 14.90 -0.76 -22.20
N GLY A 251 14.85 -0.82 -23.50
CA GLY A 251 13.93 -1.67 -24.25
C GLY A 251 12.46 -1.27 -23.99
N GLU A 252 11.68 -2.16 -23.41
CA GLU A 252 10.28 -1.87 -23.02
C GLU A 252 10.16 -1.23 -21.62
N TRP A 253 11.28 -1.00 -20.95
CA TRP A 253 11.32 -0.43 -19.60
C TRP A 253 11.67 1.05 -19.61
N TYR A 254 11.19 1.74 -18.61
CA TYR A 254 11.67 3.06 -18.22
C TYR A 254 12.26 2.96 -16.82
N VAL A 255 13.51 3.39 -16.68
CA VAL A 255 14.25 3.38 -15.41
C VAL A 255 14.41 4.80 -14.94
N VAL A 256 14.08 5.06 -13.68
CA VAL A 256 14.28 6.37 -13.06
C VAL A 256 15.55 6.33 -12.24
N GLU A 257 16.45 7.27 -12.48
CA GLU A 257 17.74 7.40 -11.81
C GLU A 257 18.05 8.86 -11.50
N GLU A 258 18.88 9.06 -10.48
CA GLU A 258 19.42 10.37 -10.16
C GLU A 258 20.28 10.89 -11.34
N GLN A 259 20.10 12.14 -11.70
CA GLN A 259 20.91 12.79 -12.72
C GLN A 259 22.34 12.95 -12.21
N ARG A 260 23.29 12.34 -12.89
CA ARG A 260 24.71 12.55 -12.60
C ARG A 260 25.18 13.81 -13.29
N ASP A 261 25.76 14.74 -12.55
CA ASP A 261 26.49 15.85 -13.13
C ASP A 261 27.64 15.28 -13.98
N ILE A 262 27.60 15.54 -15.27
CA ILE A 262 28.75 15.24 -16.14
C ILE A 262 29.79 16.28 -15.79
N VAL A 263 30.72 15.96 -14.92
CA VAL A 263 31.92 16.75 -14.75
C VAL A 263 32.74 16.57 -16.02
N VAL A 264 32.65 17.53 -16.93
CA VAL A 264 33.59 17.63 -18.08
C VAL A 264 34.91 18.05 -17.48
N ASP A 265 35.85 17.13 -17.42
CA ASP A 265 37.24 17.46 -17.07
C ASP A 265 37.87 18.16 -18.25
N ASP A 266 37.86 19.50 -18.21
CA ASP A 266 38.52 20.37 -19.23
C ASP A 266 40.04 20.36 -19.11
N SER A 267 40.65 19.45 -18.35
CA SER A 267 42.11 19.40 -18.13
C SER A 267 42.89 18.58 -19.16
N VAL A 268 42.26 18.13 -20.25
CA VAL A 268 42.97 17.45 -21.35
C VAL A 268 43.18 18.46 -22.49
N GLU A 269 44.26 19.27 -22.38
CA GLU A 269 44.92 19.94 -23.51
C GLU A 269 45.99 19.02 -24.13
#